data_62c7195b404ffbebb82d75d615468f1e
#
_entry.id   62c7195b404ffbebb82d75d615468f1e
#
_cell.length_a   1.000
_cell.length_b   1.000
_cell.length_c   1.000
_cell.angle_alpha   90.00
_cell.angle_beta   90.00
_cell.angle_gamma   90.00
#
_symmetry.space_group_name_H-M   'P 1'
#
loop_
_entity.id
_entity.type
_entity.pdbx_description
1 polymer ?
#
loop_
_entity_poly.entity_id
_entity_poly.type
_entity_poly.pdbx_seq_one_letter_code
_entity_poly.pdbx_strand_id
1 'polypeptide(L)'
;MRLFLLLVLLFPSTLWAQTRTPSHCIALAEAIPGAAYVTPASLPEVAREEVYLHYIAHASFLIRSHGGLNMVTDYTGFTGTLPFLPDVVTMNQAHETHWTAFPDPAIPHPLPGWGEFGEGVEHHLDLGEVLVRNVSTDIRSAFSGVEPKGNSIFIFEMAGLCIGHLGHLHHAPDPAQYAAIGRLDVVLAPVDGGFTLDLPTMISVLKRFKSSIVIPMHWFSGFALEGFLDGMAGEFDIVRLDGPTLTVSLDRLPSRPTIMVLRPAYINVPR
;
A
#
# COMPACT_ATOMS: atom_id res chain seq x y z
N MET A 1 1.74 70.16 4.41
CA MET A 1 1.17 68.89 4.01
C MET A 1 2.33 67.94 3.66
N ARG A 2 2.65 66.97 4.57
CA ARG A 2 3.75 66.02 4.38
C ARG A 2 3.18 64.74 3.82
N LEU A 3 3.58 64.37 2.61
CA LEU A 3 3.19 63.14 1.93
C LEU A 3 4.08 62.00 2.48
N PHE A 4 3.49 61.02 3.17
CA PHE A 4 4.19 59.78 3.59
C PHE A 4 4.08 58.77 2.44
N LEU A 5 5.22 58.49 1.83
CA LEU A 5 5.33 57.41 0.83
C LEU A 5 5.46 56.06 1.55
N LEU A 6 4.43 55.22 1.44
CA LEU A 6 4.43 53.87 2.01
C LEU A 6 5.16 52.95 1.03
N LEU A 7 6.38 52.53 1.39
CA LEU A 7 7.18 51.57 0.61
C LEU A 7 6.70 50.17 0.95
N VAL A 8 5.91 49.53 0.07
CA VAL A 8 5.50 48.13 0.18
C VAL A 8 6.65 47.25 -0.29
N LEU A 9 7.34 46.62 0.66
CA LEU A 9 8.34 45.58 0.39
C LEU A 9 7.63 44.26 -0.03
N LEU A 10 7.64 43.98 -1.33
CA LEU A 10 7.25 42.66 -1.85
C LEU A 10 8.37 41.68 -1.59
N PHE A 11 8.18 40.86 -0.56
CA PHE A 11 9.02 39.67 -0.38
C PHE A 11 8.63 38.60 -1.41
N PRO A 12 9.57 38.09 -2.20
CA PRO A 12 9.27 36.94 -3.07
C PRO A 12 9.05 35.73 -2.17
N SER A 13 7.81 35.24 -2.12
CA SER A 13 7.51 33.93 -1.54
C SER A 13 8.16 32.88 -2.44
N THR A 14 9.22 32.26 -1.94
CA THR A 14 9.80 31.08 -2.56
C THR A 14 8.76 29.95 -2.51
N LEU A 15 8.13 29.68 -3.64
CA LEU A 15 7.32 28.48 -3.83
C LEU A 15 8.25 27.29 -3.69
N TRP A 16 8.10 26.54 -2.62
CA TRP A 16 8.77 25.25 -2.46
C TRP A 16 8.15 24.30 -3.48
N ALA A 17 8.92 23.97 -4.50
CA ALA A 17 8.50 22.97 -5.48
C ALA A 17 8.28 21.64 -4.74
N GLN A 18 7.12 21.03 -4.95
CA GLN A 18 6.82 19.71 -4.42
C GLN A 18 7.87 18.70 -4.88
N THR A 19 8.44 17.95 -3.96
CA THR A 19 9.51 16.97 -4.23
C THR A 19 8.98 15.65 -4.75
N ARG A 20 7.66 15.45 -4.73
CA ARG A 20 7.02 14.24 -5.22
C ARG A 20 7.03 14.18 -6.75
N THR A 21 7.51 13.07 -7.31
CA THR A 21 7.28 12.74 -8.72
C THR A 21 5.78 12.58 -8.94
N PRO A 22 5.16 13.29 -9.91
CA PRO A 22 3.73 13.15 -10.18
C PRO A 22 3.36 11.68 -10.42
N SER A 23 2.34 11.20 -9.72
CA SER A 23 1.83 9.86 -9.91
C SER A 23 0.93 9.77 -11.13
N HIS A 24 0.98 8.64 -11.83
CA HIS A 24 0.10 8.30 -12.95
C HIS A 24 -0.88 7.17 -12.60
N CYS A 25 -1.09 6.89 -11.31
CA CYS A 25 -1.92 5.78 -10.87
C CYS A 25 -3.38 5.90 -11.35
N ILE A 26 -3.91 7.12 -11.39
CA ILE A 26 -5.28 7.39 -11.85
C ILE A 26 -5.30 7.98 -13.27
N ALA A 27 -4.18 8.53 -13.76
CA ALA A 27 -4.10 9.13 -15.08
C ALA A 27 -4.22 8.08 -16.20
N LEU A 28 -4.93 8.48 -17.26
CA LEU A 28 -5.24 7.65 -18.43
C LEU A 28 -4.01 6.97 -19.06
N ALA A 29 -4.27 5.82 -19.68
CA ALA A 29 -3.32 4.91 -20.31
C ALA A 29 -2.61 5.44 -21.57
N GLU A 30 -2.18 6.71 -21.61
CA GLU A 30 -1.36 7.24 -22.68
C GLU A 30 0.05 7.49 -22.13
N ALA A 31 0.92 6.52 -22.36
CA ALA A 31 2.28 6.52 -21.90
C ALA A 31 3.17 7.51 -22.66
N ILE A 32 3.99 8.25 -21.93
CA ILE A 32 5.18 8.94 -22.48
C ILE A 32 6.40 8.08 -22.15
N PRO A 33 7.14 7.55 -23.14
CA PRO A 33 8.34 6.78 -22.88
C PRO A 33 9.53 7.67 -22.49
N GLY A 34 10.29 7.29 -21.46
CA GLY A 34 11.68 7.68 -21.32
C GLY A 34 12.05 8.77 -20.32
N ALA A 35 11.41 8.92 -19.16
CA ALA A 35 11.92 9.79 -18.10
C ALA A 35 12.75 9.00 -17.07
N ALA A 36 14.01 9.38 -16.86
CA ALA A 36 14.90 8.80 -15.85
C ALA A 36 15.25 9.83 -14.76
N TYR A 37 15.42 9.36 -13.51
CA TYR A 37 15.77 10.18 -12.35
C TYR A 37 16.87 9.53 -11.51
N VAL A 38 17.63 10.31 -10.72
CA VAL A 38 18.81 9.87 -9.94
C VAL A 38 18.90 10.50 -8.54
N THR A 39 19.37 9.83 -7.57
CA THR A 39 19.47 9.56 -6.14
C THR A 39 20.20 10.53 -5.21
N PRO A 40 20.45 10.34 -3.89
CA PRO A 40 20.82 9.25 -2.95
C PRO A 40 20.24 9.34 -1.51
N ALA A 41 20.52 8.59 -0.66
CA ALA A 41 20.82 7.43 0.15
C ALA A 41 21.02 7.70 1.67
N SER A 42 20.54 6.91 2.61
CA SER A 42 21.13 5.99 3.59
C SER A 42 20.33 5.64 4.84
N LEU A 43 20.08 4.40 5.00
CA LEU A 43 19.60 3.50 6.06
C LEU A 43 19.01 2.28 5.42
N PRO A 44 19.36 1.05 5.35
CA PRO A 44 19.72 0.62 4.03
C PRO A 44 19.07 1.53 2.96
N GLU A 45 19.97 2.21 2.29
CA GLU A 45 19.63 3.34 1.42
C GLU A 45 18.63 2.94 0.35
N VAL A 46 17.43 3.49 0.43
CA VAL A 46 16.44 3.36 -0.62
C VAL A 46 16.73 4.45 -1.65
N ALA A 47 17.11 4.09 -2.86
CA ALA A 47 17.37 5.06 -3.93
C ALA A 47 16.09 5.86 -4.25
N ARG A 48 16.24 7.05 -4.84
CA ARG A 48 15.11 7.97 -5.07
C ARG A 48 13.99 7.33 -5.89
N GLU A 49 14.35 6.43 -6.80
CA GLU A 49 13.48 5.69 -7.70
C GLU A 49 13.04 4.34 -7.13
N GLU A 50 13.42 4.04 -5.89
CA GLU A 50 13.15 2.75 -5.26
C GLU A 50 12.17 2.89 -4.10
N VAL A 51 11.48 1.78 -3.83
CA VAL A 51 10.67 1.57 -2.62
C VAL A 51 11.13 0.28 -1.97
N TYR A 52 11.40 0.33 -0.68
CA TYR A 52 11.72 -0.84 0.11
C TYR A 52 10.47 -1.40 0.78
N LEU A 53 10.25 -2.69 0.60
CA LEU A 53 9.17 -3.44 1.21
C LEU A 53 9.76 -4.47 2.19
N HIS A 54 9.16 -4.57 3.39
CA HIS A 54 9.51 -5.59 4.36
C HIS A 54 8.24 -6.25 4.90
N TYR A 55 8.09 -7.52 4.65
CA TYR A 55 6.96 -8.30 5.13
C TYR A 55 7.16 -8.62 6.63
N ILE A 56 6.50 -7.88 7.49
CA ILE A 56 6.61 -8.03 8.95
C ILE A 56 5.95 -9.33 9.37
N ALA A 57 4.64 -9.44 9.21
CA ALA A 57 3.86 -10.61 9.59
C ALA A 57 2.43 -10.49 9.03
N HIS A 58 1.74 -11.60 8.85
CA HIS A 58 0.31 -11.69 8.53
C HIS A 58 -0.10 -10.83 7.33
N ALA A 59 -0.62 -9.62 7.54
CA ALA A 59 -0.93 -8.63 6.52
C ALA A 59 -0.11 -7.33 6.69
N SER A 60 0.81 -7.29 7.66
CA SER A 60 1.60 -6.09 7.98
C SER A 60 2.88 -6.04 7.17
N PHE A 61 3.08 -4.94 6.46
CA PHE A 61 4.30 -4.61 5.74
C PHE A 61 4.84 -3.25 6.17
N LEU A 62 6.15 -3.11 6.26
CA LEU A 62 6.80 -1.82 6.18
C LEU A 62 6.98 -1.47 4.70
N ILE A 63 6.51 -0.30 4.30
CA ILE A 63 6.78 0.35 3.02
C ILE A 63 7.63 1.58 3.34
N ARG A 64 8.83 1.66 2.77
CA ARG A 64 9.76 2.74 3.08
C ARG A 64 10.18 3.51 1.84
N SER A 65 10.12 4.84 1.94
CA SER A 65 10.52 5.76 0.90
C SER A 65 12.02 6.09 0.96
N HIS A 66 12.53 6.71 -0.10
CA HIS A 66 13.90 7.20 -0.17
C HIS A 66 14.20 8.31 0.86
N GLY A 67 13.23 9.17 1.16
CA GLY A 67 13.36 10.22 2.17
C GLY A 67 13.29 9.72 3.60
N GLY A 68 13.04 8.42 3.80
CA GLY A 68 13.03 7.77 5.10
C GLY A 68 11.65 7.66 5.75
N LEU A 69 10.55 8.04 5.08
CA LEU A 69 9.20 7.81 5.58
C LEU A 69 8.92 6.31 5.70
N ASN A 70 8.43 5.90 6.85
CA ASN A 70 8.11 4.52 7.17
C ASN A 70 6.59 4.38 7.33
N MET A 71 5.98 3.61 6.45
CA MET A 71 4.55 3.33 6.46
C MET A 71 4.33 1.86 6.80
N VAL A 72 3.45 1.59 7.76
CA VAL A 72 3.12 0.20 8.15
C VAL A 72 1.66 -0.07 7.83
N THR A 73 1.43 -1.15 7.07
CA THR A 73 0.07 -1.59 6.71
C THR A 73 -0.50 -2.53 7.76
N ASP A 74 -1.82 -2.50 7.91
CA ASP A 74 -2.59 -3.33 8.85
C ASP A 74 -1.91 -3.44 10.22
N TYR A 75 -1.68 -2.25 10.81
CA TYR A 75 -0.89 -2.06 12.00
C TYR A 75 -1.64 -2.50 13.26
N THR A 76 -1.05 -3.44 13.99
CA THR A 76 -1.60 -4.03 15.23
C THR A 76 -0.93 -3.52 16.51
N GLY A 77 -0.02 -2.53 16.39
CA GLY A 77 0.89 -2.14 17.49
C GLY A 77 2.24 -2.85 17.43
N PHE A 78 2.42 -3.78 16.47
CA PHE A 78 3.63 -4.57 16.33
C PHE A 78 4.38 -4.26 15.03
N THR A 79 5.66 -3.91 15.15
CA THR A 79 6.59 -3.67 14.02
C THR A 79 7.76 -4.66 14.00
N GLY A 80 7.68 -5.71 14.82
CA GLY A 80 8.78 -6.62 15.02
C GLY A 80 9.92 -5.98 15.84
N THR A 81 11.15 -6.37 15.53
CA THR A 81 12.36 -5.81 16.16
C THR A 81 12.95 -4.64 15.37
N LEU A 82 12.22 -4.11 14.40
CA LEU A 82 12.68 -2.98 13.60
C LEU A 82 12.73 -1.71 14.46
N PRO A 83 13.87 -1.01 14.54
CA PRO A 83 14.07 0.11 15.46
C PRO A 83 13.60 1.43 14.85
N PHE A 84 12.30 1.55 14.57
CA PHE A 84 11.73 2.79 14.05
C PHE A 84 10.32 3.03 14.61
N LEU A 85 9.91 4.30 14.63
CA LEU A 85 8.52 4.69 14.79
C LEU A 85 7.93 4.92 13.39
N PRO A 86 6.76 4.32 13.05
CA PRO A 86 6.10 4.61 11.78
C PRO A 86 5.68 6.08 11.67
N ASP A 87 5.82 6.66 10.46
CA ASP A 87 5.26 7.97 10.12
C ASP A 87 3.76 7.87 9.77
N VAL A 88 3.40 6.77 9.12
CA VAL A 88 2.02 6.45 8.74
C VAL A 88 1.72 5.00 9.11
N VAL A 89 0.53 4.77 9.65
CA VAL A 89 0.01 3.41 9.80
C VAL A 89 -1.38 3.32 9.18
N THR A 90 -1.63 2.27 8.41
CA THR A 90 -2.99 1.97 7.94
C THR A 90 -3.55 0.79 8.72
N MET A 91 -4.86 0.75 8.88
CA MET A 91 -5.57 -0.27 9.66
C MET A 91 -6.87 -0.66 8.99
N ASN A 92 -7.30 -1.91 9.14
CA ASN A 92 -8.59 -2.42 8.66
C ASN A 92 -9.32 -3.16 9.76
N GLN A 93 -10.64 -2.90 9.95
CA GLN A 93 -11.33 -3.34 11.16
C GLN A 93 -11.83 -4.79 11.15
N ALA A 94 -11.58 -5.58 10.11
CA ALA A 94 -12.16 -6.92 9.99
C ALA A 94 -11.97 -7.79 11.25
N HIS A 95 -10.77 -7.77 11.83
CA HIS A 95 -10.46 -8.32 13.16
C HIS A 95 -9.11 -7.80 13.70
N GLU A 96 -8.83 -8.05 14.98
CA GLU A 96 -7.71 -7.49 15.76
C GLU A 96 -6.29 -7.72 15.18
N THR A 97 -6.13 -8.61 14.21
CA THR A 97 -4.83 -8.83 13.54
C THR A 97 -4.57 -7.86 12.39
N HIS A 98 -5.46 -6.88 12.18
CA HIS A 98 -5.35 -5.84 11.15
C HIS A 98 -5.39 -4.41 11.71
N TRP A 99 -5.59 -4.25 13.01
CA TRP A 99 -5.69 -2.94 13.65
C TRP A 99 -5.39 -3.01 15.15
N THR A 100 -5.23 -1.84 15.75
CA THR A 100 -5.19 -1.64 17.20
C THR A 100 -6.05 -0.44 17.58
N ALA A 101 -6.76 -0.54 18.71
CA ALA A 101 -7.50 0.58 19.29
C ALA A 101 -6.58 1.65 19.90
N PHE A 102 -5.30 1.31 20.12
CA PHE A 102 -4.34 2.14 20.82
C PHE A 102 -3.01 2.23 20.03
N PRO A 103 -3.03 2.88 18.84
CA PRO A 103 -1.79 3.17 18.14
C PRO A 103 -0.90 4.07 19.03
N ASP A 104 0.41 3.92 18.91
CA ASP A 104 1.34 4.78 19.65
C ASP A 104 1.02 6.26 19.33
N PRO A 105 0.75 7.09 20.35
CA PRO A 105 0.38 8.50 20.14
C PRO A 105 1.49 9.33 19.48
N ALA A 106 2.70 8.84 19.41
CA ALA A 106 3.80 9.48 18.69
C ALA A 106 3.76 9.21 17.18
N ILE A 107 2.91 8.32 16.68
CA ILE A 107 2.70 8.09 15.24
C ILE A 107 1.93 9.29 14.66
N PRO A 108 2.51 10.05 13.71
CA PRO A 108 1.87 11.26 13.20
C PRO A 108 0.56 11.02 12.44
N HIS A 109 0.47 9.91 11.69
CA HIS A 109 -0.63 9.66 10.76
C HIS A 109 -1.21 8.25 10.91
N PRO A 110 -2.05 7.97 11.92
CA PRO A 110 -2.85 6.76 11.98
C PRO A 110 -4.07 6.90 11.03
N LEU A 111 -4.18 6.00 10.05
CA LEU A 111 -5.22 6.01 9.03
C LEU A 111 -6.11 4.75 9.18
N PRO A 112 -7.20 4.82 9.94
CA PRO A 112 -8.19 3.73 9.95
C PRO A 112 -8.88 3.63 8.59
N GLY A 113 -9.01 2.41 8.06
CA GLY A 113 -9.64 2.12 6.77
C GLY A 113 -11.18 2.04 6.83
N TRP A 114 -11.78 2.50 7.92
CA TRP A 114 -13.23 2.54 8.16
C TRP A 114 -13.62 3.84 8.86
N GLY A 115 -14.87 4.25 8.71
CA GLY A 115 -15.48 5.37 9.41
C GLY A 115 -16.62 4.88 10.31
N GLU A 116 -17.65 5.72 10.50
CA GLU A 116 -18.90 5.29 11.10
C GLU A 116 -19.56 4.22 10.22
N PHE A 117 -20.41 3.40 10.82
CA PHE A 117 -21.02 2.26 10.14
C PHE A 117 -21.70 2.67 8.82
N GLY A 118 -21.22 2.11 7.71
CA GLY A 118 -21.74 2.34 6.36
C GLY A 118 -21.27 3.61 5.66
N GLU A 119 -20.62 4.54 6.35
CA GLU A 119 -20.17 5.80 5.74
C GLU A 119 -18.80 5.65 5.06
N GLY A 120 -17.93 4.77 5.63
CA GLY A 120 -16.54 4.61 5.18
C GLY A 120 -15.68 5.81 5.57
N VAL A 121 -14.54 5.91 4.92
CA VAL A 121 -13.57 7.00 5.12
C VAL A 121 -12.90 7.33 3.80
N GLU A 122 -12.46 8.57 3.64
CA GLU A 122 -11.64 9.01 2.52
C GLU A 122 -10.35 9.62 3.05
N HIS A 123 -9.23 9.00 2.71
CA HIS A 123 -7.90 9.50 3.00
C HIS A 123 -7.23 10.00 1.72
N HIS A 124 -6.60 11.16 1.83
CA HIS A 124 -5.75 11.75 0.81
C HIS A 124 -4.60 12.48 1.52
N LEU A 125 -3.62 11.71 1.99
CA LEU A 125 -2.47 12.22 2.75
C LEU A 125 -1.29 12.41 1.82
N ASP A 126 -0.98 13.66 1.49
CA ASP A 126 0.19 14.03 0.69
C ASP A 126 1.35 14.47 1.59
N LEU A 127 2.43 13.70 1.60
CA LEU A 127 3.66 13.96 2.35
C LEU A 127 4.81 14.44 1.45
N GLY A 128 4.50 14.91 0.25
CA GLY A 128 5.45 15.42 -0.73
C GLY A 128 6.08 14.30 -1.60
N GLU A 129 6.80 13.37 -1.01
CA GLU A 129 7.37 12.21 -1.74
C GLU A 129 6.42 11.00 -1.82
N VAL A 130 5.41 10.96 -0.96
CA VAL A 130 4.41 9.89 -0.88
C VAL A 130 3.02 10.49 -0.82
N LEU A 131 2.10 9.96 -1.61
CA LEU A 131 0.67 10.14 -1.43
C LEU A 131 0.06 8.83 -0.95
N VAL A 132 -0.66 8.88 0.18
CA VAL A 132 -1.44 7.76 0.68
C VAL A 132 -2.91 8.07 0.51
N ARG A 133 -3.63 7.20 -0.19
CA ARG A 133 -5.09 7.30 -0.37
C ARG A 133 -5.75 5.93 -0.21
N ASN A 134 -7.06 5.90 -0.11
CA ASN A 134 -7.79 4.64 0.00
C ASN A 134 -9.01 4.57 -0.93
N VAL A 135 -9.49 3.36 -1.12
CA VAL A 135 -10.80 3.06 -1.69
C VAL A 135 -11.51 2.10 -0.75
N SER A 136 -12.63 2.55 -0.17
CA SER A 136 -13.42 1.74 0.76
C SER A 136 -14.08 0.56 0.04
N THR A 137 -14.10 -0.60 0.69
CA THR A 137 -14.79 -1.82 0.25
C THR A 137 -15.58 -2.43 1.42
N ASP A 138 -16.58 -3.24 1.08
CA ASP A 138 -17.43 -3.87 2.07
C ASP A 138 -16.76 -5.08 2.72
N ILE A 139 -17.14 -5.39 3.95
CA ILE A 139 -16.74 -6.63 4.62
C ILE A 139 -17.96 -7.52 4.91
N ARG A 140 -17.70 -8.79 5.18
CA ARG A 140 -18.71 -9.70 5.75
C ARG A 140 -18.94 -9.32 7.21
N SER A 141 -20.21 -9.14 7.58
CA SER A 141 -20.57 -8.84 8.97
C SER A 141 -20.41 -10.09 9.85
N ALA A 142 -19.97 -9.89 11.08
CA ALA A 142 -19.94 -10.95 12.10
C ALA A 142 -21.34 -11.48 12.47
N PHE A 143 -22.40 -10.71 12.18
CA PHE A 143 -23.79 -11.04 12.48
C PHE A 143 -24.60 -11.51 11.28
N SER A 144 -23.95 -11.90 10.19
CA SER A 144 -24.50 -12.20 8.86
C SER A 144 -24.72 -10.97 7.98
N GLY A 145 -24.62 -11.18 6.66
CA GLY A 145 -24.76 -10.11 5.66
C GLY A 145 -23.48 -9.33 5.40
N VAL A 146 -23.66 -8.11 4.94
CA VAL A 146 -22.58 -7.20 4.55
C VAL A 146 -22.53 -6.02 5.48
N GLU A 147 -21.33 -5.67 5.93
CA GLU A 147 -21.04 -4.39 6.57
C GLU A 147 -20.42 -3.47 5.52
N PRO A 148 -21.13 -2.40 5.13
CA PRO A 148 -20.63 -1.53 4.08
C PRO A 148 -19.36 -0.79 4.51
N LYS A 149 -18.39 -0.69 3.60
CA LYS A 149 -17.20 0.14 3.74
C LYS A 149 -16.35 -0.13 5.00
N GLY A 150 -16.36 -1.37 5.49
CA GLY A 150 -15.59 -1.78 6.68
C GLY A 150 -14.13 -2.13 6.39
N ASN A 151 -13.70 -2.12 5.12
CA ASN A 151 -12.32 -2.30 4.69
C ASN A 151 -11.91 -1.20 3.73
N SER A 152 -10.62 -0.92 3.64
CA SER A 152 -10.03 -0.05 2.64
C SER A 152 -8.90 -0.73 1.89
N ILE A 153 -8.89 -0.59 0.57
CA ILE A 153 -7.70 -0.79 -0.24
C ILE A 153 -6.90 0.50 -0.12
N PHE A 154 -5.73 0.42 0.53
CA PHE A 154 -4.81 1.56 0.61
C PHE A 154 -3.86 1.56 -0.58
N ILE A 155 -3.63 2.73 -1.15
CA ILE A 155 -2.74 2.95 -2.29
C ILE A 155 -1.66 3.94 -1.88
N PHE A 156 -0.41 3.51 -2.03
CA PHE A 156 0.78 4.31 -1.77
C PHE A 156 1.41 4.68 -3.13
N GLU A 157 1.41 5.98 -3.43
CA GLU A 157 1.95 6.52 -4.66
C GLU A 157 3.29 7.18 -4.38
N MET A 158 4.39 6.59 -4.84
CA MET A 158 5.74 7.03 -4.53
C MET A 158 6.75 6.48 -5.52
N ALA A 159 7.85 7.21 -5.78
CA ALA A 159 8.89 6.82 -6.74
C ALA A 159 8.33 6.43 -8.13
N GLY A 160 7.20 7.02 -8.55
CA GLY A 160 6.49 6.69 -9.79
C GLY A 160 5.71 5.37 -9.77
N LEU A 161 5.75 4.63 -8.64
CA LEU A 161 5.04 3.38 -8.43
C LEU A 161 3.68 3.61 -7.74
N CYS A 162 2.74 2.72 -8.05
CA CYS A 162 1.45 2.60 -7.39
C CYS A 162 1.41 1.25 -6.66
N ILE A 163 1.45 1.29 -5.33
CA ILE A 163 1.48 0.08 -4.48
C ILE A 163 0.14 -0.03 -3.78
N GLY A 164 -0.60 -1.10 -4.05
CA GLY A 164 -1.90 -1.37 -3.43
C GLY A 164 -1.80 -2.42 -2.32
N HIS A 165 -2.34 -2.12 -1.15
CA HIS A 165 -2.57 -3.08 -0.08
C HIS A 165 -4.07 -3.37 0.00
N LEU A 166 -4.47 -4.62 -0.28
CA LEU A 166 -5.89 -4.97 -0.39
C LEU A 166 -6.60 -5.11 0.97
N GLY A 167 -5.85 -5.00 2.07
CA GLY A 167 -6.39 -5.16 3.41
C GLY A 167 -7.00 -6.54 3.62
N HIS A 168 -8.15 -6.58 4.28
CA HIS A 168 -8.94 -7.80 4.48
C HIS A 168 -10.11 -7.86 3.49
N LEU A 169 -9.80 -7.90 2.20
CA LEU A 169 -10.78 -7.81 1.12
C LEU A 169 -11.77 -8.99 1.12
N HIS A 170 -13.06 -8.72 1.33
CA HIS A 170 -14.12 -9.74 1.38
C HIS A 170 -14.94 -9.84 0.11
N HIS A 171 -14.98 -8.78 -0.69
CA HIS A 171 -15.78 -8.70 -1.93
C HIS A 171 -14.90 -8.18 -3.06
N ALA A 172 -15.11 -8.69 -4.27
CA ALA A 172 -14.44 -8.16 -5.45
C ALA A 172 -14.84 -6.69 -5.65
N PRO A 173 -13.90 -5.79 -5.96
CA PRO A 173 -14.21 -4.40 -6.25
C PRO A 173 -15.21 -4.28 -7.40
N ASP A 174 -16.16 -3.36 -7.28
CA ASP A 174 -17.06 -3.00 -8.37
C ASP A 174 -16.35 -2.14 -9.44
N PRO A 175 -16.99 -1.86 -10.60
CA PRO A 175 -16.36 -1.04 -11.64
C PRO A 175 -15.96 0.37 -11.21
N ALA A 176 -16.69 1.02 -10.30
CA ALA A 176 -16.37 2.34 -9.79
C ALA A 176 -15.16 2.27 -8.83
N GLN A 177 -15.12 1.24 -7.97
CA GLN A 177 -13.97 0.98 -7.11
C GLN A 177 -12.71 0.67 -7.92
N TYR A 178 -12.79 -0.17 -8.97
CA TYR A 178 -11.65 -0.39 -9.86
C TYR A 178 -11.15 0.90 -10.52
N ALA A 179 -12.07 1.77 -10.96
CA ALA A 179 -11.71 3.05 -11.54
C ALA A 179 -11.03 3.98 -10.51
N ALA A 180 -11.53 4.00 -9.27
CA ALA A 180 -10.95 4.78 -8.18
C ALA A 180 -9.59 4.22 -7.70
N ILE A 181 -9.41 2.90 -7.68
CA ILE A 181 -8.12 2.26 -7.39
C ILE A 181 -7.09 2.66 -8.45
N GLY A 182 -7.46 2.58 -9.72
CA GLY A 182 -6.58 2.88 -10.83
C GLY A 182 -5.53 1.80 -11.09
N ARG A 183 -4.39 2.18 -11.67
CA ARG A 183 -3.26 1.28 -11.92
C ARG A 183 -2.56 0.91 -10.61
N LEU A 184 -2.22 -0.35 -10.47
CA LEU A 184 -1.34 -0.84 -9.41
C LEU A 184 -0.14 -1.57 -10.03
N ASP A 185 1.06 -1.14 -9.72
CA ASP A 185 2.30 -1.80 -10.16
C ASP A 185 2.66 -2.97 -9.25
N VAL A 186 2.43 -2.79 -7.95
CA VAL A 186 2.64 -3.79 -6.91
C VAL A 186 1.35 -3.97 -6.11
N VAL A 187 0.94 -5.20 -5.87
CA VAL A 187 -0.25 -5.53 -5.06
C VAL A 187 0.12 -6.47 -3.92
N LEU A 188 -0.19 -6.07 -2.70
CA LEU A 188 -0.14 -6.90 -1.50
C LEU A 188 -1.52 -7.51 -1.30
N ALA A 189 -1.64 -8.84 -1.54
CA ALA A 189 -2.93 -9.52 -1.67
C ALA A 189 -3.10 -10.64 -0.65
N PRO A 190 -4.22 -10.68 0.10
CA PRO A 190 -4.52 -11.79 1.00
C PRO A 190 -4.91 -13.04 0.20
N VAL A 191 -4.32 -14.21 0.55
CA VAL A 191 -4.53 -15.46 -0.20
C VAL A 191 -4.86 -16.64 0.73
N ASP A 192 -5.55 -16.40 1.82
CA ASP A 192 -6.00 -17.43 2.76
C ASP A 192 -7.10 -18.35 2.18
N GLY A 193 -7.88 -17.85 1.22
CA GLY A 193 -8.89 -18.60 0.49
C GLY A 193 -10.21 -18.82 1.23
N GLY A 194 -10.50 -18.06 2.30
CA GLY A 194 -11.76 -18.24 3.04
C GLY A 194 -12.10 -17.14 4.05
N PHE A 195 -11.15 -16.64 4.80
CA PHE A 195 -11.39 -15.50 5.71
C PHE A 195 -11.53 -14.21 4.92
N THR A 196 -10.71 -14.03 3.88
CA THR A 196 -10.86 -12.99 2.87
C THR A 196 -11.65 -13.51 1.66
N LEU A 197 -11.40 -13.06 0.45
CA LEU A 197 -11.97 -13.64 -0.77
C LEU A 197 -11.56 -15.10 -0.96
N ASP A 198 -12.45 -15.91 -1.50
CA ASP A 198 -12.08 -17.24 -1.98
C ASP A 198 -11.01 -17.14 -3.08
N LEU A 199 -10.17 -18.17 -3.21
CA LEU A 199 -9.03 -18.13 -4.13
C LEU A 199 -9.44 -17.89 -5.62
N PRO A 200 -10.47 -18.54 -6.16
CA PRO A 200 -10.89 -18.27 -7.54
C PRO A 200 -11.28 -16.82 -7.77
N THR A 201 -11.97 -16.18 -6.82
CA THR A 201 -12.36 -14.78 -6.92
C THR A 201 -11.15 -13.86 -6.76
N MET A 202 -10.25 -14.12 -5.80
CA MET A 202 -9.02 -13.35 -5.64
C MET A 202 -8.14 -13.42 -6.88
N ILE A 203 -7.96 -14.61 -7.46
CA ILE A 203 -7.23 -14.80 -8.71
C ILE A 203 -7.84 -13.95 -9.84
N SER A 204 -9.17 -13.93 -9.97
CA SER A 204 -9.86 -13.11 -10.97
C SER A 204 -9.63 -11.60 -10.75
N VAL A 205 -9.66 -11.14 -9.50
CA VAL A 205 -9.35 -9.74 -9.12
C VAL A 205 -7.93 -9.37 -9.52
N LEU A 206 -6.94 -10.21 -9.18
CA LEU A 206 -5.53 -9.94 -9.48
C LEU A 206 -5.23 -9.99 -10.98
N LYS A 207 -5.83 -10.92 -11.72
CA LYS A 207 -5.74 -10.95 -13.19
C LYS A 207 -6.34 -9.69 -13.82
N ARG A 208 -7.38 -9.11 -13.24
CA ARG A 208 -7.99 -7.86 -13.70
C ARG A 208 -7.10 -6.65 -13.43
N PHE A 209 -6.40 -6.57 -12.29
CA PHE A 209 -5.46 -5.49 -12.00
C PHE A 209 -4.28 -5.47 -12.97
N LYS A 210 -3.84 -6.62 -13.46
CA LYS A 210 -2.67 -6.77 -14.36
C LYS A 210 -1.39 -6.13 -13.78
N SER A 211 -1.24 -6.20 -12.47
CA SER A 211 -0.07 -5.65 -11.78
C SER A 211 1.20 -6.37 -12.17
N SER A 212 2.30 -5.64 -12.26
CA SER A 212 3.61 -6.22 -12.59
C SER A 212 4.11 -7.15 -11.49
N ILE A 213 3.83 -6.82 -10.23
CA ILE A 213 4.22 -7.63 -9.07
C ILE A 213 2.99 -7.88 -8.19
N VAL A 214 2.80 -9.12 -7.78
CA VAL A 214 1.85 -9.52 -6.74
C VAL A 214 2.63 -10.16 -5.60
N ILE A 215 2.41 -9.69 -4.37
CA ILE A 215 3.00 -10.23 -3.15
C ILE A 215 1.88 -10.86 -2.33
N PRO A 216 1.82 -12.19 -2.22
CA PRO A 216 0.82 -12.85 -1.41
C PRO A 216 1.09 -12.63 0.09
N MET A 217 0.02 -12.38 0.84
CA MET A 217 0.03 -12.22 2.28
C MET A 217 -1.15 -12.97 2.90
N HIS A 218 -1.29 -12.93 4.22
CA HIS A 218 -2.46 -13.45 4.95
C HIS A 218 -2.73 -14.94 4.65
N TRP A 219 -1.69 -15.75 4.52
CA TRP A 219 -1.82 -17.18 4.34
C TRP A 219 -1.40 -17.91 5.63
N PHE A 220 -2.30 -18.74 6.17
CA PHE A 220 -2.08 -19.47 7.43
C PHE A 220 -1.42 -20.82 7.22
N SER A 221 -1.50 -21.37 6.01
CA SER A 221 -0.92 -22.65 5.66
C SER A 221 -0.28 -22.62 4.29
N GLY A 222 0.75 -23.44 4.08
CA GLY A 222 1.33 -23.61 2.75
C GLY A 222 0.33 -24.08 1.71
N PHE A 223 -0.73 -24.80 2.12
CA PHE A 223 -1.75 -25.32 1.20
C PHE A 223 -2.53 -24.19 0.48
N ALA A 224 -2.96 -23.15 1.20
CA ALA A 224 -3.66 -22.02 0.58
C ALA A 224 -2.75 -21.25 -0.38
N LEU A 225 -1.49 -21.00 0.04
CA LEU A 225 -0.49 -20.36 -0.80
C LEU A 225 -0.22 -21.17 -2.07
N GLU A 226 0.02 -22.48 -1.97
CA GLU A 226 0.28 -23.32 -3.17
C GLU A 226 -0.93 -23.35 -4.10
N GLY A 227 -2.15 -23.49 -3.57
CA GLY A 227 -3.37 -23.43 -4.38
C GLY A 227 -3.55 -22.10 -5.11
N PHE A 228 -3.16 -20.99 -4.47
CA PHE A 228 -3.11 -19.67 -5.11
C PHE A 228 -2.08 -19.64 -6.26
N LEU A 229 -0.86 -20.09 -5.99
CA LEU A 229 0.23 -20.09 -6.97
C LEU A 229 -0.10 -20.96 -8.19
N ASP A 230 -0.67 -22.15 -7.97
CA ASP A 230 -1.13 -23.04 -9.03
C ASP A 230 -2.18 -22.36 -9.93
N GLY A 231 -3.13 -21.64 -9.33
CA GLY A 231 -4.16 -20.89 -10.06
C GLY A 231 -3.64 -19.70 -10.87
N MET A 232 -2.47 -19.19 -10.53
CA MET A 232 -1.83 -18.03 -11.19
C MET A 232 -0.74 -18.41 -12.20
N ALA A 233 -0.17 -19.62 -12.12
CA ALA A 233 1.02 -20.06 -12.86
C ALA A 233 0.90 -19.99 -14.40
N GLY A 234 -0.33 -19.98 -14.95
CA GLY A 234 -0.54 -19.84 -16.39
C GLY A 234 -0.23 -18.45 -16.96
N GLU A 235 -0.37 -17.40 -16.14
CA GLU A 235 -0.27 -16.00 -16.58
C GLU A 235 0.85 -15.24 -15.86
N PHE A 236 1.27 -15.72 -14.68
CA PHE A 236 2.29 -15.08 -13.84
C PHE A 236 3.52 -15.98 -13.71
N ASP A 237 4.69 -15.37 -13.70
CA ASP A 237 5.89 -16.03 -13.22
C ASP A 237 5.88 -16.09 -11.68
N ILE A 238 6.52 -17.11 -11.11
CA ILE A 238 6.55 -17.29 -9.65
C ILE A 238 8.00 -17.27 -9.19
N VAL A 239 8.31 -16.30 -8.30
CA VAL A 239 9.63 -16.15 -7.68
C VAL A 239 9.46 -16.26 -6.17
N ARG A 240 10.17 -17.21 -5.55
CA ARG A 240 10.21 -17.36 -4.09
C ARG A 240 11.48 -16.73 -3.56
N LEU A 241 11.34 -15.83 -2.61
CA LEU A 241 12.45 -15.15 -1.96
C LEU A 241 12.74 -15.77 -0.58
N ASP A 242 14.02 -15.85 -0.23
CA ASP A 242 14.44 -16.47 1.03
C ASP A 242 14.25 -15.56 2.25
N GLY A 243 13.87 -14.31 2.06
CA GLY A 243 13.74 -13.30 3.10
C GLY A 243 12.43 -12.52 3.05
N PRO A 244 12.25 -11.62 4.04
CA PRO A 244 11.04 -10.79 4.14
C PRO A 244 11.12 -9.51 3.31
N THR A 245 12.18 -9.25 2.56
CA THR A 245 12.42 -7.94 1.95
C THR A 245 12.43 -7.97 0.43
N LEU A 246 11.94 -6.90 -0.17
CA LEU A 246 11.98 -6.66 -1.60
C LEU A 246 12.19 -5.16 -1.84
N THR A 247 13.12 -4.79 -2.71
CA THR A 247 13.23 -3.42 -3.22
C THR A 247 12.70 -3.39 -4.64
N VAL A 248 11.80 -2.45 -4.92
CA VAL A 248 11.14 -2.29 -6.22
C VAL A 248 11.41 -0.91 -6.79
N SER A 249 11.52 -0.81 -8.11
CA SER A 249 11.57 0.46 -8.85
C SER A 249 10.84 0.32 -10.18
N LEU A 250 10.38 1.44 -10.72
CA LEU A 250 9.58 1.45 -11.95
C LEU A 250 10.36 0.88 -13.15
N ASP A 251 11.65 1.16 -13.24
CA ASP A 251 12.54 0.72 -14.32
C ASP A 251 12.93 -0.77 -14.24
N ARG A 252 12.76 -1.39 -13.07
CA ARG A 252 13.07 -2.81 -12.81
C ARG A 252 11.82 -3.68 -12.61
N LEU A 253 10.64 -3.16 -12.93
CA LEU A 253 9.44 -3.98 -12.94
C LEU A 253 9.60 -5.13 -13.95
N PRO A 254 9.18 -6.35 -13.61
CA PRO A 254 9.29 -7.48 -14.51
C PRO A 254 8.45 -7.28 -15.77
N SER A 255 8.98 -7.68 -16.92
CA SER A 255 8.30 -7.56 -18.21
C SER A 255 7.09 -8.51 -18.34
N ARG A 256 7.07 -9.58 -17.55
CA ARG A 256 5.94 -10.48 -17.38
C ARG A 256 5.42 -10.36 -15.94
N PRO A 257 4.10 -10.31 -15.71
CA PRO A 257 3.55 -10.28 -14.37
C PRO A 257 4.13 -11.39 -13.49
N THR A 258 4.57 -11.04 -12.28
CA THR A 258 5.33 -11.94 -11.41
C THR A 258 4.77 -11.95 -10.00
N ILE A 259 4.61 -13.14 -9.43
CA ILE A 259 4.31 -13.30 -8.01
C ILE A 259 5.64 -13.41 -7.26
N MET A 260 5.89 -12.45 -6.36
CA MET A 260 7.05 -12.44 -5.47
C MET A 260 6.63 -12.98 -4.10
N VAL A 261 6.96 -14.23 -3.81
CA VAL A 261 6.62 -14.86 -2.52
C VAL A 261 7.70 -14.53 -1.51
N LEU A 262 7.41 -13.62 -0.60
CA LEU A 262 8.25 -13.27 0.53
C LEU A 262 7.98 -14.20 1.72
N ARG A 263 8.98 -14.42 2.57
CA ARG A 263 8.78 -15.02 3.88
C ARG A 263 8.50 -13.92 4.91
N PRO A 264 7.40 -13.97 5.67
CA PRO A 264 7.20 -13.01 6.75
C PRO A 264 8.34 -13.11 7.77
N ALA A 265 8.80 -11.96 8.29
CA ALA A 265 9.84 -11.92 9.32
C ALA A 265 9.38 -12.62 10.60
N TYR A 266 8.07 -12.57 10.88
CA TYR A 266 7.44 -13.22 12.03
C TYR A 266 6.27 -14.07 11.56
N ILE A 267 6.30 -15.37 11.85
CA ILE A 267 5.21 -16.31 11.50
C ILE A 267 4.05 -16.16 12.47
N ASN A 268 4.33 -15.87 13.76
CA ASN A 268 3.34 -15.63 14.79
C ASN A 268 3.56 -14.23 15.37
N VAL A 269 2.53 -13.38 15.30
CA VAL A 269 2.53 -12.09 15.99
C VAL A 269 2.31 -12.38 17.48
N PRO A 270 3.18 -11.91 18.40
CA PRO A 270 2.89 -12.02 19.83
C PRO A 270 1.58 -11.29 20.15
N ARG A 271 0.70 -11.94 20.89
CA ARG A 271 -0.55 -11.36 21.42
C ARG A 271 -0.29 -10.63 22.72
#